data_21341f52f0d9cf3dbb134bf402149a82
#
_entry.id   21341f52f0d9cf3dbb134bf402149a82
#
_cell.length_a   1.000
_cell.length_b   1.000
_cell.length_c   1.000
_cell.angle_alpha   90.00
_cell.angle_beta   90.00
_cell.angle_gamma   90.00
#
_symmetry.space_group_name_H-M   'P 1'
#
loop_
_entity.id
_entity.type
_entity.pdbx_description
1 polymer ?
#
loop_
_entity_poly.entity_id
_entity_poly.type
_entity_poly.pdbx_seq_one_letter_code
_entity_poly.pdbx_strand_id
1 'polypeptide(L)'
;KVHQITIVGNEALTTKKLKRVMKKTNEKGKLLNLFRTKKFIEDNYEADKQLIIDKYNELGYRDAIIVTDSIKPYDDRTVDIFMQIEEGQKYYLRNVTWVGNTLYPSEQLNFLLQMKKGDVYNQKLLEERTMTDDDAIGNLYYNNGYLFYSLEPVEVNIVGDSIDLEMRIYEGRQATINKVSINGNDRLYENVVRRELRTRPGELFSREDLMRSMREIQQMGHFDPEQIQPDIQPRPEDGTVDIGYDLVSKANDQVEF
;
A
#
# COMPACT_ATOMS: atom_id res chain seq x y z
N LYS A 1 -8.44 -5.89 -27.36
CA LYS A 1 -7.12 -5.20 -27.34
C LYS A 1 -7.35 -3.69 -27.44
N VAL A 2 -6.34 -2.90 -27.06
CA VAL A 2 -6.40 -1.44 -27.21
C VAL A 2 -5.71 -1.03 -28.52
N HIS A 3 -6.42 -0.29 -29.36
CA HIS A 3 -5.86 0.27 -30.60
C HIS A 3 -5.10 1.56 -30.29
N GLN A 4 -5.75 2.53 -29.65
CA GLN A 4 -5.17 3.83 -29.32
C GLN A 4 -5.69 4.35 -27.98
N ILE A 5 -4.81 5.04 -27.24
CA ILE A 5 -5.15 5.80 -26.04
C ILE A 5 -4.89 7.27 -26.32
N THR A 6 -5.93 8.09 -26.22
CA THR A 6 -5.86 9.53 -26.37
C THR A 6 -6.12 10.20 -25.03
N ILE A 7 -5.20 11.04 -24.60
CA ILE A 7 -5.27 11.78 -23.33
C ILE A 7 -5.16 13.27 -23.63
N VAL A 8 -6.10 14.04 -23.12
CA VAL A 8 -6.12 15.51 -23.27
C VAL A 8 -6.19 16.18 -21.89
N GLY A 9 -5.77 17.44 -21.81
CA GLY A 9 -5.73 18.22 -20.57
C GLY A 9 -4.49 18.00 -19.70
N ASN A 10 -3.58 17.13 -20.13
CA ASN A 10 -2.36 16.79 -19.41
C ASN A 10 -1.18 17.69 -19.81
N GLU A 11 -1.13 18.88 -19.24
CA GLU A 11 -0.04 19.85 -19.49
C GLU A 11 1.23 19.54 -18.69
N ALA A 12 1.10 19.20 -17.42
CA ALA A 12 2.21 18.92 -16.52
C ALA A 12 2.90 17.58 -16.78
N LEU A 13 2.15 16.60 -17.28
CA LEU A 13 2.64 15.26 -17.62
C LEU A 13 2.40 14.95 -19.09
N THR A 14 3.44 14.48 -19.76
CA THR A 14 3.29 14.07 -21.17
C THR A 14 2.42 12.84 -21.29
N THR A 15 1.70 12.72 -22.39
CA THR A 15 0.91 11.54 -22.73
C THR A 15 1.74 10.26 -22.66
N LYS A 16 3.00 10.32 -23.10
CA LYS A 16 3.94 9.20 -23.03
C LYS A 16 4.21 8.73 -21.59
N LYS A 17 4.38 9.68 -20.65
CA LYS A 17 4.55 9.36 -19.23
C LYS A 17 3.30 8.71 -18.65
N LEU A 18 2.13 9.25 -18.95
CA LEU A 18 0.86 8.72 -18.48
C LEU A 18 0.58 7.31 -19.02
N LYS A 19 0.86 7.08 -20.30
CA LYS A 19 0.75 5.72 -20.89
C LYS A 19 1.68 4.71 -20.21
N ARG A 20 2.87 5.11 -19.76
CA ARG A 20 3.80 4.25 -19.00
C ARG A 20 3.28 3.91 -17.60
N VAL A 21 2.57 4.83 -16.98
CA VAL A 21 1.93 4.63 -15.67
C VAL A 21 0.82 3.59 -15.76
N MET A 22 0.14 3.51 -16.89
CA MET A 22 -0.89 2.50 -17.18
C MET A 22 -0.25 1.12 -17.42
N LYS A 23 0.05 0.40 -16.36
CA LYS A 23 0.87 -0.83 -16.42
C LYS A 23 0.21 -1.98 -17.15
N LYS A 24 -1.12 -2.09 -17.10
CA LYS A 24 -1.89 -3.22 -17.61
C LYS A 24 -2.73 -2.90 -18.85
N THR A 25 -2.90 -1.62 -19.17
CA THR A 25 -3.66 -1.14 -20.33
C THR A 25 -2.70 -0.56 -21.35
N ASN A 26 -2.42 -1.29 -22.43
CA ASN A 26 -1.38 -0.94 -23.39
C ASN A 26 -1.90 -1.01 -24.83
N GLU A 27 -1.43 -0.11 -25.69
CA GLU A 27 -1.73 -0.09 -27.11
C GLU A 27 -1.13 -1.31 -27.82
N LYS A 28 -1.89 -1.87 -28.78
CA LYS A 28 -1.47 -2.99 -29.62
C LYS A 28 -0.36 -2.54 -30.58
N GLY A 29 0.62 -3.42 -30.81
CA GLY A 29 1.57 -3.29 -31.91
C GLY A 29 2.78 -2.39 -31.71
N LYS A 30 2.94 -1.80 -30.52
CA LYS A 30 4.16 -1.05 -30.19
C LYS A 30 5.28 -1.97 -29.71
N LEU A 31 6.48 -1.78 -30.26
CA LEU A 31 7.66 -2.61 -29.96
C LEU A 31 7.95 -2.73 -28.46
N LEU A 32 7.72 -1.64 -27.72
CA LEU A 32 7.92 -1.57 -26.26
C LEU A 32 6.91 -2.41 -25.46
N ASN A 33 5.84 -2.87 -26.10
CA ASN A 33 4.75 -3.61 -25.45
C ASN A 33 4.75 -5.11 -25.80
N LEU A 34 5.82 -5.63 -26.39
CA LEU A 34 5.91 -7.03 -26.82
C LEU A 34 5.69 -8.05 -25.69
N PHE A 35 6.12 -7.70 -24.47
CA PHE A 35 6.03 -8.56 -23.29
C PHE A 35 4.90 -8.17 -22.31
N ARG A 36 4.04 -7.20 -22.68
CA ARG A 36 2.93 -6.74 -21.83
C ARG A 36 1.61 -7.35 -22.29
N THR A 37 0.66 -7.42 -21.34
CA THR A 37 -0.70 -7.88 -21.62
C THR A 37 -1.35 -7.01 -22.69
N LYS A 38 -1.79 -7.64 -23.78
CA LYS A 38 -2.41 -6.95 -24.92
C LYS A 38 -3.94 -7.01 -24.90
N LYS A 39 -4.52 -7.80 -24.00
CA LYS A 39 -5.97 -7.91 -23.86
C LYS A 39 -6.49 -6.74 -23.05
N PHE A 40 -7.54 -6.08 -23.55
CA PHE A 40 -8.26 -5.08 -22.75
C PHE A 40 -9.10 -5.79 -21.69
N ILE A 41 -8.93 -5.38 -20.43
CA ILE A 41 -9.67 -5.86 -19.26
C ILE A 41 -10.14 -4.62 -18.50
N GLU A 42 -11.44 -4.50 -18.26
CA GLU A 42 -12.04 -3.31 -17.67
C GLU A 42 -11.52 -3.02 -16.26
N ASP A 43 -11.40 -4.05 -15.42
CA ASP A 43 -10.85 -3.89 -14.06
C ASP A 43 -9.41 -3.38 -14.06
N ASN A 44 -8.60 -3.83 -15.00
CA ASN A 44 -7.23 -3.35 -15.18
C ASN A 44 -7.20 -1.89 -15.63
N TYR A 45 -8.13 -1.50 -16.48
CA TYR A 45 -8.26 -0.12 -16.93
C TYR A 45 -8.69 0.81 -15.79
N GLU A 46 -9.65 0.41 -14.96
CA GLU A 46 -10.05 1.17 -13.77
C GLU A 46 -8.88 1.34 -12.80
N ALA A 47 -8.11 0.27 -12.55
CA ALA A 47 -6.91 0.34 -11.74
C ALA A 47 -5.85 1.26 -12.33
N ASP A 48 -5.65 1.24 -13.65
CA ASP A 48 -4.69 2.09 -14.34
C ASP A 48 -5.10 3.57 -14.33
N LYS A 49 -6.40 3.89 -14.37
CA LYS A 49 -6.91 5.26 -14.16
C LYS A 49 -6.52 5.77 -12.77
N GLN A 50 -6.64 4.96 -11.74
CA GLN A 50 -6.23 5.33 -10.40
C GLN A 50 -4.72 5.58 -10.31
N LEU A 51 -3.91 4.79 -11.00
CA LEU A 51 -2.46 5.02 -11.06
C LEU A 51 -2.09 6.36 -11.71
N ILE A 52 -2.87 6.83 -12.67
CA ILE A 52 -2.71 8.18 -13.26
C ILE A 52 -2.94 9.25 -12.19
N ILE A 53 -4.03 9.15 -11.45
CA ILE A 53 -4.35 10.10 -10.37
C ILE A 53 -3.28 10.06 -9.27
N ASP A 54 -2.85 8.86 -8.86
CA ASP A 54 -1.78 8.69 -7.88
C ASP A 54 -0.48 9.37 -8.33
N LYS A 55 -0.16 9.29 -9.62
CA LYS A 55 1.03 9.95 -10.17
C LYS A 55 0.93 11.47 -10.10
N TYR A 56 -0.22 12.04 -10.39
CA TYR A 56 -0.47 13.48 -10.21
C TYR A 56 -0.37 13.88 -8.74
N ASN A 57 -0.95 13.11 -7.84
CA ASN A 57 -0.90 13.37 -6.40
C ASN A 57 0.52 13.29 -5.85
N GLU A 58 1.35 12.38 -6.35
CA GLU A 58 2.79 12.31 -6.03
C GLU A 58 3.53 13.62 -6.39
N LEU A 59 3.14 14.25 -7.49
CA LEU A 59 3.78 15.47 -8.00
C LEU A 59 3.16 16.77 -7.47
N GLY A 60 2.24 16.70 -6.52
CA GLY A 60 1.62 17.83 -5.87
C GLY A 60 0.29 18.29 -6.47
N TYR A 61 -0.21 17.63 -7.48
CA TYR A 61 -1.51 17.92 -8.10
C TYR A 61 -2.61 17.18 -7.35
N ARG A 62 -2.95 17.68 -6.18
CA ARG A 62 -3.91 17.11 -5.24
C ARG A 62 -5.32 16.98 -5.83
N ASP A 63 -5.72 17.93 -6.66
CA ASP A 63 -7.07 18.04 -7.20
C ASP A 63 -7.22 17.40 -8.60
N ALA A 64 -6.18 16.74 -9.10
CA ALA A 64 -6.22 16.10 -10.40
C ALA A 64 -7.33 15.05 -10.50
N ILE A 65 -8.13 15.15 -11.54
CA ILE A 65 -9.23 14.23 -11.83
C ILE A 65 -9.29 13.87 -13.31
N ILE A 66 -9.81 12.70 -13.60
CA ILE A 66 -10.26 12.33 -14.94
C ILE A 66 -11.72 12.76 -15.05
N VAL A 67 -11.98 13.84 -15.80
CA VAL A 67 -13.30 14.44 -15.92
C VAL A 67 -14.24 13.55 -16.70
N THR A 68 -13.76 13.05 -17.82
CA THR A 68 -14.48 12.14 -18.71
C THR A 68 -13.53 11.11 -19.29
N ASP A 69 -14.05 9.93 -19.53
CA ASP A 69 -13.37 8.90 -20.28
C ASP A 69 -14.37 8.12 -21.13
N SER A 70 -13.91 7.54 -22.21
CA SER A 70 -14.74 6.68 -23.05
C SER A 70 -13.94 5.54 -23.64
N ILE A 71 -14.60 4.42 -23.82
CA ILE A 71 -14.09 3.23 -24.49
C ILE A 71 -15.03 2.98 -25.66
N LYS A 72 -14.51 3.10 -26.88
CA LYS A 72 -15.31 2.89 -28.11
C LYS A 72 -14.71 1.79 -28.96
N PRO A 73 -15.52 0.91 -29.54
CA PRO A 73 -15.03 -0.05 -30.54
C PRO A 73 -14.35 0.68 -31.70
N TYR A 74 -13.16 0.22 -32.07
CA TYR A 74 -12.47 0.65 -33.28
C TYR A 74 -12.71 -0.37 -34.42
N ASP A 75 -12.55 -1.64 -34.11
CA ASP A 75 -12.85 -2.78 -34.97
C ASP A 75 -13.40 -3.95 -34.14
N ASP A 76 -13.64 -5.10 -34.79
CA ASP A 76 -14.19 -6.30 -34.13
C ASP A 76 -13.33 -6.84 -32.96
N ARG A 77 -12.09 -6.39 -32.81
CA ARG A 77 -11.10 -6.94 -31.85
C ARG A 77 -10.43 -5.88 -30.98
N THR A 78 -10.62 -4.59 -31.29
CA THR A 78 -9.92 -3.51 -30.64
C THR A 78 -10.84 -2.37 -30.24
N VAL A 79 -10.40 -1.61 -29.24
CA VAL A 79 -11.10 -0.43 -28.71
C VAL A 79 -10.16 0.77 -28.69
N ASP A 80 -10.74 1.95 -28.85
CA ASP A 80 -10.10 3.23 -28.60
C ASP A 80 -10.51 3.76 -27.23
N ILE A 81 -9.53 4.23 -26.48
CA ILE A 81 -9.71 4.85 -25.17
C ILE A 81 -9.44 6.34 -25.28
N PHE A 82 -10.34 7.14 -24.75
CA PHE A 82 -10.21 8.58 -24.61
C PHE A 82 -10.33 8.97 -23.15
N MET A 83 -9.44 9.86 -22.67
CA MET A 83 -9.50 10.45 -21.34
C MET A 83 -9.28 11.96 -21.40
N GLN A 84 -10.07 12.69 -20.63
CA GLN A 84 -9.87 14.11 -20.38
C GLN A 84 -9.50 14.33 -18.92
N ILE A 85 -8.37 14.99 -18.68
CA ILE A 85 -7.82 15.25 -17.35
C ILE A 85 -7.93 16.74 -17.05
N GLU A 86 -8.36 17.04 -15.82
CA GLU A 86 -8.15 18.35 -15.20
C GLU A 86 -7.11 18.18 -14.10
N GLU A 87 -5.96 18.81 -14.27
CA GLU A 87 -4.82 18.66 -13.36
C GLU A 87 -4.98 19.48 -12.08
N GLY A 88 -5.64 20.65 -12.18
CA GLY A 88 -5.65 21.62 -11.11
C GLY A 88 -4.30 22.27 -10.90
N GLN A 89 -4.12 22.92 -9.75
CA GLN A 89 -2.86 23.55 -9.41
C GLN A 89 -1.94 22.60 -8.62
N LYS A 90 -0.65 22.92 -8.65
CA LYS A 90 0.35 22.22 -7.84
C LYS A 90 0.38 22.80 -6.43
N TYR A 91 0.38 21.92 -5.43
CA TYR A 91 0.42 22.30 -4.02
C TYR A 91 1.76 22.01 -3.37
N TYR A 92 2.05 22.78 -2.34
CA TYR A 92 3.27 22.70 -1.54
C TYR A 92 2.92 22.56 -0.07
N LEU A 93 3.75 21.85 0.68
CA LEU A 93 3.61 21.71 2.11
C LEU A 93 4.07 23.00 2.81
N ARG A 94 3.27 23.50 3.75
CA ARG A 94 3.64 24.64 4.58
C ARG A 94 3.95 24.24 6.01
N ASN A 95 2.95 23.91 6.82
CA ASN A 95 3.14 23.54 8.20
C ASN A 95 2.74 22.08 8.40
N VAL A 96 3.47 21.39 9.29
CA VAL A 96 3.12 20.06 9.79
C VAL A 96 3.08 20.13 11.30
N THR A 97 1.91 19.86 11.89
CA THR A 97 1.69 19.82 13.34
C THR A 97 1.25 18.43 13.77
N TRP A 98 1.57 18.05 14.99
CA TRP A 98 1.26 16.74 15.55
C TRP A 98 0.36 16.87 16.76
N VAL A 99 -0.65 16.01 16.85
CA VAL A 99 -1.61 15.95 17.96
C VAL A 99 -1.77 14.50 18.40
N GLY A 100 -1.74 14.28 19.72
CA GLY A 100 -1.94 12.96 20.30
C GLY A 100 -0.68 12.10 20.46
N ASN A 101 0.48 12.59 20.07
CA ASN A 101 1.77 11.89 20.18
C ASN A 101 2.42 12.07 21.56
N THR A 102 1.88 11.41 22.57
CA THR A 102 2.42 11.53 23.96
C THR A 102 3.68 10.69 24.17
N LEU A 103 3.87 9.60 23.40
CA LEU A 103 4.98 8.68 23.53
C LEU A 103 6.24 9.15 22.80
N TYR A 104 6.07 9.78 21.65
CA TYR A 104 7.16 10.22 20.80
C TYR A 104 7.09 11.72 20.54
N PRO A 105 8.20 12.45 20.70
CA PRO A 105 8.19 13.89 20.47
C PRO A 105 7.98 14.23 19.00
N SER A 106 7.33 15.37 18.75
CA SER A 106 7.06 15.84 17.39
C SER A 106 8.31 15.99 16.52
N GLU A 107 9.44 16.31 17.10
CA GLU A 107 10.72 16.42 16.40
C GLU A 107 11.16 15.07 15.81
N GLN A 108 11.00 13.99 16.57
CA GLN A 108 11.31 12.63 16.09
C GLN A 108 10.37 12.23 14.95
N LEU A 109 9.08 12.53 15.08
CA LEU A 109 8.08 12.24 14.05
C LEU A 109 8.33 13.05 12.77
N ASN A 110 8.71 14.32 12.90
CA ASN A 110 9.12 15.13 11.74
C ASN A 110 10.35 14.57 11.04
N PHE A 111 11.32 14.10 11.81
CA PHE A 111 12.51 13.45 11.24
C PHE A 111 12.14 12.19 10.44
N LEU A 112 11.26 11.35 10.98
CA LEU A 112 10.78 10.15 10.30
C LEU A 112 9.90 10.46 9.09
N LEU A 113 9.13 11.54 9.13
CA LEU A 113 8.27 11.94 8.03
C LEU A 113 9.05 12.33 6.77
N GLN A 114 10.23 12.92 6.92
CA GLN A 114 11.10 13.35 5.81
C GLN A 114 10.43 14.34 4.84
N MET A 115 9.47 15.08 5.31
CA MET A 115 8.78 16.13 4.58
C MET A 115 8.89 17.45 5.37
N LYS A 116 9.21 18.53 4.70
CA LYS A 116 9.42 19.82 5.33
C LYS A 116 8.72 20.94 4.59
N LYS A 117 8.62 22.09 5.23
CA LYS A 117 8.05 23.31 4.65
C LYS A 117 8.72 23.65 3.33
N GLY A 118 7.89 23.92 2.32
CA GLY A 118 8.32 24.27 0.96
C GLY A 118 8.44 23.06 0.02
N ASP A 119 8.40 21.84 0.53
CA ASP A 119 8.39 20.65 -0.31
C ASP A 119 7.09 20.57 -1.12
N VAL A 120 7.15 19.92 -2.27
CA VAL A 120 5.95 19.54 -3.02
C VAL A 120 5.07 18.67 -2.13
N TYR A 121 3.77 18.93 -2.15
CA TYR A 121 2.80 18.11 -1.44
C TYR A 121 2.70 16.73 -2.09
N ASN A 122 3.61 15.85 -1.69
CA ASN A 122 3.79 14.52 -2.23
C ASN A 122 2.99 13.51 -1.39
N GLN A 123 1.77 13.19 -1.83
CA GLN A 123 0.88 12.28 -1.11
C GLN A 123 1.39 10.84 -1.09
N LYS A 124 2.15 10.44 -2.10
CA LYS A 124 2.79 9.10 -2.11
C LYS A 124 3.85 8.99 -1.02
N LEU A 125 4.71 9.99 -0.90
CA LEU A 125 5.73 10.04 0.15
C LEU A 125 5.09 10.10 1.54
N LEU A 126 4.01 10.86 1.70
CA LEU A 126 3.26 10.93 2.95
C LEU A 126 2.77 9.52 3.37
N GLU A 127 2.20 8.76 2.47
CA GLU A 127 1.76 7.38 2.73
C GLU A 127 2.94 6.46 3.04
N GLU A 128 4.00 6.52 2.25
CA GLU A 128 5.21 5.70 2.46
C GLU A 128 5.81 5.95 3.85
N ARG A 129 5.98 7.21 4.23
CA ARG A 129 6.61 7.60 5.50
C ARG A 129 5.73 7.39 6.72
N THR A 130 4.43 7.33 6.55
CA THR A 130 3.49 7.07 7.64
C THR A 130 3.10 5.59 7.78
N MET A 131 3.06 4.82 6.69
CA MET A 131 2.44 3.49 6.67
C MET A 131 3.28 2.39 6.03
N THR A 132 3.87 2.61 4.84
CA THR A 132 4.34 1.51 3.99
C THR A 132 5.82 1.18 4.10
N ASP A 133 6.66 2.17 4.38
CA ASP A 133 8.11 1.94 4.55
C ASP A 133 8.40 1.15 5.83
N ASP A 134 9.49 0.38 5.82
CA ASP A 134 9.91 -0.40 6.99
C ASP A 134 10.19 0.48 8.21
N ASP A 135 10.67 1.70 7.99
CA ASP A 135 10.90 2.71 9.02
C ASP A 135 9.79 3.78 9.09
N ALA A 136 8.59 3.47 8.60
CA ALA A 136 7.44 4.35 8.69
C ALA A 136 7.04 4.62 10.15
N ILE A 137 6.42 5.78 10.37
CA ILE A 137 5.94 6.19 11.70
C ILE A 137 5.01 5.13 12.32
N GLY A 138 4.13 4.53 11.52
CA GLY A 138 3.24 3.48 12.01
C GLY A 138 3.98 2.28 12.60
N ASN A 139 5.11 1.89 12.04
CA ASN A 139 5.89 0.78 12.55
C ASN A 139 6.56 1.09 13.90
N LEU A 140 6.86 2.34 14.18
CA LEU A 140 7.34 2.75 15.50
C LEU A 140 6.34 2.38 16.60
N TYR A 141 5.05 2.53 16.33
CA TYR A 141 3.97 2.14 17.23
C TYR A 141 3.69 0.63 17.18
N TYR A 142 3.52 0.06 16.00
CA TYR A 142 3.18 -1.37 15.85
C TYR A 142 4.28 -2.31 16.35
N ASN A 143 5.55 -1.93 16.25
CA ASN A 143 6.66 -2.74 16.75
C ASN A 143 6.80 -2.68 18.28
N ASN A 144 6.12 -1.75 18.94
CA ASN A 144 6.12 -1.56 20.38
C ASN A 144 4.78 -1.93 21.04
N GLY A 145 3.95 -2.72 20.38
CA GLY A 145 2.72 -3.24 20.93
C GLY A 145 1.47 -2.40 20.70
N TYR A 146 1.57 -1.23 20.10
CA TYR A 146 0.44 -0.31 19.89
C TYR A 146 -0.38 -0.69 18.66
N LEU A 147 -1.03 -1.85 18.70
CA LEU A 147 -1.83 -2.38 17.59
C LEU A 147 -3.05 -1.51 17.26
N PHE A 148 -3.61 -0.83 18.27
CA PHE A 148 -4.80 0.01 18.10
C PHE A 148 -4.47 1.45 17.68
N TYR A 149 -3.20 1.73 17.44
CA TYR A 149 -2.73 3.01 16.92
C TYR A 149 -3.37 3.35 15.58
N SER A 150 -3.66 4.62 15.39
CA SER A 150 -4.04 5.19 14.11
C SER A 150 -3.45 6.58 13.91
N LEU A 151 -3.21 6.93 12.67
CA LEU A 151 -2.75 8.25 12.25
C LEU A 151 -3.62 8.73 11.11
N GLU A 152 -4.15 9.93 11.25
CA GLU A 152 -4.94 10.59 10.22
C GLU A 152 -4.29 11.95 9.89
N PRO A 153 -3.70 12.08 8.68
CA PRO A 153 -3.28 13.39 8.18
C PRO A 153 -4.51 14.21 7.79
N VAL A 154 -4.64 15.41 8.34
CA VAL A 154 -5.75 16.33 8.05
C VAL A 154 -5.23 17.63 7.48
N GLU A 155 -5.74 18.00 6.32
CA GLU A 155 -5.49 19.31 5.72
C GLU A 155 -6.34 20.36 6.44
N VAL A 156 -5.74 21.02 7.43
CA VAL A 156 -6.48 21.97 8.29
C VAL A 156 -6.57 23.36 7.70
N ASN A 157 -5.69 23.71 6.77
CA ASN A 157 -5.71 25.00 6.10
C ASN A 157 -5.07 24.92 4.74
N ILE A 158 -5.66 25.62 3.77
CA ILE A 158 -5.13 25.78 2.41
C ILE A 158 -5.11 27.26 2.09
N VAL A 159 -3.91 27.82 1.90
CA VAL A 159 -3.71 29.23 1.56
C VAL A 159 -3.00 29.31 0.21
N GLY A 160 -3.74 29.67 -0.84
CA GLY A 160 -3.22 29.65 -2.19
C GLY A 160 -2.82 28.25 -2.63
N ASP A 161 -1.53 28.00 -2.85
CA ASP A 161 -0.94 26.72 -3.19
C ASP A 161 -0.28 25.99 -2.00
N SER A 162 -0.44 26.53 -0.78
CA SER A 162 0.20 26.02 0.43
C SER A 162 -0.79 25.27 1.32
N ILE A 163 -0.39 24.08 1.78
CA ILE A 163 -1.20 23.20 2.62
C ILE A 163 -0.58 23.07 3.99
N ASP A 164 -1.40 23.26 5.03
CA ASP A 164 -1.06 22.95 6.41
C ASP A 164 -1.65 21.59 6.79
N LEU A 165 -0.80 20.68 7.26
CA LEU A 165 -1.20 19.37 7.76
C LEU A 165 -1.21 19.33 9.28
N GLU A 166 -2.26 18.77 9.84
CA GLU A 166 -2.30 18.32 11.22
C GLU A 166 -2.32 16.79 11.25
N MET A 167 -1.28 16.23 11.83
CA MET A 167 -1.11 14.78 11.94
C MET A 167 -1.75 14.31 13.24
N ARG A 168 -2.95 13.77 13.15
CA ARG A 168 -3.75 13.33 14.30
C ARG A 168 -3.44 11.90 14.64
N ILE A 169 -2.85 11.67 15.81
CA ILE A 169 -2.48 10.35 16.30
C ILE A 169 -3.41 9.94 17.44
N TYR A 170 -3.94 8.74 17.34
CA TYR A 170 -4.52 8.00 18.42
C TYR A 170 -3.57 6.85 18.76
N GLU A 171 -2.97 6.87 19.95
CA GLU A 171 -1.99 5.87 20.34
C GLU A 171 -2.66 4.60 20.88
N GLY A 172 -3.71 4.76 21.65
CA GLY A 172 -4.39 3.65 22.29
C GLY A 172 -3.52 2.98 23.36
N ARG A 173 -3.87 1.76 23.69
CA ARG A 173 -3.10 0.93 24.62
C ARG A 173 -2.33 -0.15 23.87
N GLN A 174 -1.31 -0.71 24.52
CA GLN A 174 -0.57 -1.85 23.99
C GLN A 174 -1.47 -3.10 23.97
N ALA A 175 -1.28 -3.95 22.94
CA ALA A 175 -1.94 -5.23 22.80
C ALA A 175 -1.00 -6.36 23.21
N THR A 176 -1.49 -7.27 24.03
CA THR A 176 -0.80 -8.51 24.40
C THR A 176 -1.32 -9.66 23.53
N ILE A 177 -0.43 -10.51 23.06
CA ILE A 177 -0.79 -11.70 22.29
C ILE A 177 -1.48 -12.69 23.23
N ASN A 178 -2.72 -13.06 22.91
CA ASN A 178 -3.51 -14.02 23.67
C ASN A 178 -3.29 -15.45 23.14
N LYS A 179 -3.49 -15.65 21.83
CA LYS A 179 -3.44 -16.95 21.18
C LYS A 179 -2.65 -16.87 19.87
N VAL A 180 -1.82 -17.89 19.63
CA VAL A 180 -1.15 -18.09 18.35
C VAL A 180 -1.57 -19.43 17.78
N SER A 181 -2.20 -19.43 16.60
CA SER A 181 -2.66 -20.62 15.90
C SER A 181 -1.97 -20.79 14.56
N ILE A 182 -1.83 -22.03 14.14
CA ILE A 182 -1.28 -22.40 12.84
C ILE A 182 -2.37 -23.18 12.12
N ASN A 183 -2.86 -22.67 11.00
CA ASN A 183 -4.01 -23.18 10.27
C ASN A 183 -3.60 -23.75 8.91
N GLY A 184 -4.39 -24.69 8.40
CA GLY A 184 -4.30 -25.16 7.01
C GLY A 184 -3.23 -26.19 6.77
N ASN A 185 -2.73 -26.88 7.80
CA ASN A 185 -1.63 -27.78 7.60
C ASN A 185 -1.68 -29.11 8.35
N ASP A 186 -0.88 -30.02 7.82
CA ASP A 186 -0.66 -31.33 8.41
C ASP A 186 0.01 -31.20 9.79
N ARG A 187 -0.46 -31.95 10.77
CA ARG A 187 0.04 -31.92 12.16
C ARG A 187 1.55 -32.16 12.27
N LEU A 188 2.13 -32.82 11.28
CA LEU A 188 3.57 -33.10 11.20
C LEU A 188 4.45 -31.86 11.26
N TYR A 189 3.98 -30.73 10.68
CA TYR A 189 4.78 -29.50 10.57
C TYR A 189 4.44 -28.46 11.64
N GLU A 190 3.35 -28.63 12.38
CA GLU A 190 2.92 -27.63 13.36
C GLU A 190 4.01 -27.33 14.40
N ASN A 191 4.61 -28.36 14.98
CA ASN A 191 5.65 -28.20 15.99
C ASN A 191 6.92 -27.54 15.41
N VAL A 192 7.25 -27.85 14.17
CA VAL A 192 8.42 -27.29 13.48
C VAL A 192 8.18 -25.82 13.20
N VAL A 193 7.01 -25.45 12.65
CA VAL A 193 6.62 -24.06 12.40
C VAL A 193 6.59 -23.26 13.69
N ARG A 194 5.97 -23.81 14.75
CA ARG A 194 5.82 -23.13 16.03
C ARG A 194 7.15 -22.73 16.68
N ARG A 195 8.20 -23.52 16.47
CA ARG A 195 9.55 -23.20 16.96
C ARG A 195 10.16 -21.97 16.31
N GLU A 196 9.81 -21.71 15.06
CA GLU A 196 10.33 -20.57 14.28
C GLU A 196 9.56 -19.28 14.52
N LEU A 197 8.40 -19.35 15.19
CA LEU A 197 7.59 -18.17 15.46
C LEU A 197 8.25 -17.25 16.50
N ARG A 198 8.27 -15.96 16.20
CA ARG A 198 8.72 -14.91 17.11
C ARG A 198 7.56 -14.28 17.90
N THR A 199 6.33 -14.58 17.50
CA THR A 199 5.11 -14.16 18.20
C THR A 199 4.71 -15.24 19.20
N ARG A 200 4.59 -14.88 20.49
CA ARG A 200 4.29 -15.84 21.56
C ARG A 200 3.17 -15.31 22.45
N PRO A 201 2.27 -16.19 22.91
CA PRO A 201 1.25 -15.81 23.89
C PRO A 201 1.88 -15.16 25.14
N GLY A 202 1.27 -14.10 25.63
CA GLY A 202 1.73 -13.33 26.79
C GLY A 202 2.74 -12.22 26.48
N GLU A 203 3.30 -12.18 25.31
CA GLU A 203 4.21 -11.11 24.86
C GLU A 203 3.41 -9.98 24.20
N LEU A 204 4.04 -8.79 24.13
CA LEU A 204 3.46 -7.68 23.40
C LEU A 204 3.41 -7.98 21.89
N PHE A 205 2.37 -7.50 21.23
CA PHE A 205 2.31 -7.51 19.77
C PHE A 205 3.50 -6.73 19.19
N SER A 206 4.12 -7.29 18.16
CA SER A 206 5.15 -6.61 17.36
C SER A 206 4.97 -6.98 15.89
N ARG A 207 4.75 -5.98 15.06
CA ARG A 207 4.65 -6.19 13.61
C ARG A 207 5.96 -6.73 13.03
N GLU A 208 7.09 -6.26 13.54
CA GLU A 208 8.41 -6.77 13.13
C GLU A 208 8.55 -8.28 13.40
N ASP A 209 8.15 -8.73 14.60
CA ASP A 209 8.18 -10.14 14.96
C ASP A 209 7.22 -10.97 14.12
N LEU A 210 6.04 -10.44 13.80
CA LEU A 210 5.08 -11.08 12.90
C LEU A 210 5.68 -11.29 11.51
N MET A 211 6.26 -10.23 10.93
CA MET A 211 6.86 -10.29 9.60
C MET A 211 8.10 -11.19 9.57
N ARG A 212 8.87 -11.18 10.65
CA ARG A 212 10.03 -12.07 10.80
C ARG A 212 9.59 -13.54 10.88
N SER A 213 8.55 -13.84 11.64
CA SER A 213 7.97 -15.18 11.71
C SER A 213 7.52 -15.68 10.34
N MET A 214 6.87 -14.82 9.56
CA MET A 214 6.46 -15.17 8.20
C MET A 214 7.65 -15.47 7.28
N ARG A 215 8.71 -14.68 7.36
CA ARG A 215 9.95 -14.95 6.59
C ARG A 215 10.59 -16.28 6.97
N GLU A 216 10.66 -16.60 8.27
CA GLU A 216 11.17 -17.88 8.74
C GLU A 216 10.36 -19.06 8.19
N ILE A 217 9.04 -18.96 8.19
CA ILE A 217 8.15 -19.97 7.60
C ILE A 217 8.42 -20.12 6.10
N GLN A 218 8.57 -19.02 5.37
CA GLN A 218 8.87 -19.05 3.94
C GLN A 218 10.19 -19.73 3.64
N GLN A 219 11.22 -19.51 4.46
CA GLN A 219 12.55 -20.10 4.31
C GLN A 219 12.59 -21.59 4.55
N MET A 220 11.62 -22.14 5.27
CA MET A 220 11.51 -23.58 5.48
C MET A 220 11.29 -24.37 4.19
N GLY A 221 10.72 -23.73 3.16
CA GLY A 221 10.53 -24.32 1.84
C GLY A 221 9.40 -25.35 1.73
N HIS A 222 8.65 -25.60 2.80
CA HIS A 222 7.56 -26.58 2.84
C HIS A 222 6.20 -26.03 2.41
N PHE A 223 6.07 -24.69 2.37
CA PHE A 223 4.81 -24.00 2.12
C PHE A 223 4.90 -23.12 0.89
N ASP A 224 3.76 -22.88 0.24
CA ASP A 224 3.65 -21.92 -0.85
C ASP A 224 3.82 -20.50 -0.28
N PRO A 225 4.93 -19.79 -0.63
CA PRO A 225 5.21 -18.48 -0.06
C PRO A 225 4.19 -17.40 -0.48
N GLU A 226 3.49 -17.59 -1.59
CA GLU A 226 2.47 -16.65 -2.05
C GLU A 226 1.15 -16.78 -1.27
N GLN A 227 0.96 -17.90 -0.57
CA GLN A 227 -0.26 -18.21 0.18
C GLN A 227 -0.07 -18.19 1.70
N ILE A 228 1.10 -17.76 2.18
CA ILE A 228 1.33 -17.56 3.62
C ILE A 228 0.75 -16.20 4.01
N GLN A 229 -0.32 -16.20 4.80
CA GLN A 229 -0.96 -14.96 5.27
C GLN A 229 -1.17 -15.00 6.77
N PRO A 230 -0.92 -13.88 7.48
CA PRO A 230 -1.27 -13.74 8.87
C PRO A 230 -2.76 -13.40 9.00
N ASP A 231 -3.42 -14.00 9.95
CA ASP A 231 -4.75 -13.64 10.41
C ASP A 231 -4.62 -12.96 11.78
N ILE A 232 -4.88 -11.65 11.81
CA ILE A 232 -4.77 -10.84 13.01
C ILE A 232 -6.17 -10.49 13.48
N GLN A 233 -6.56 -10.97 14.67
CA GLN A 233 -7.86 -10.71 15.25
C GLN A 233 -7.69 -9.91 16.56
N PRO A 234 -7.74 -8.57 16.47
CA PRO A 234 -7.63 -7.71 17.63
C PRO A 234 -8.88 -7.77 18.50
N ARG A 235 -8.69 -7.67 19.81
CA ARG A 235 -9.73 -7.54 20.82
C ARG A 235 -9.52 -6.26 21.61
N PRO A 236 -10.06 -5.13 21.13
CA PRO A 236 -9.83 -3.84 21.76
C PRO A 236 -10.34 -3.77 23.22
N GLU A 237 -11.44 -4.45 23.51
CA GLU A 237 -12.04 -4.53 24.83
C GLU A 237 -11.11 -5.16 25.88
N ASP A 238 -10.35 -6.18 25.49
CA ASP A 238 -9.42 -6.90 26.37
C ASP A 238 -7.98 -6.36 26.31
N GLY A 239 -7.66 -5.59 25.25
CA GLY A 239 -6.28 -5.19 24.95
C GLY A 239 -5.42 -6.38 24.53
N THR A 240 -6.01 -7.35 23.85
CA THR A 240 -5.35 -8.55 23.37
C THR A 240 -5.53 -8.73 21.88
N VAL A 241 -4.75 -9.64 21.30
CA VAL A 241 -4.82 -10.01 19.89
C VAL A 241 -4.59 -11.51 19.73
N ASP A 242 -5.37 -12.15 18.88
CA ASP A 242 -5.14 -13.51 18.42
C ASP A 242 -4.44 -13.46 17.07
N ILE A 243 -3.38 -14.24 16.91
CA ILE A 243 -2.60 -14.31 15.67
C ILE A 243 -2.73 -15.73 15.12
N GLY A 244 -3.18 -15.83 13.86
CA GLY A 244 -3.21 -17.06 13.09
C GLY A 244 -2.22 -17.00 11.93
N TYR A 245 -1.56 -18.12 11.64
CA TYR A 245 -0.75 -18.27 10.43
C TYR A 245 -1.45 -19.27 9.52
N ASP A 246 -1.95 -18.78 8.38
CA ASP A 246 -2.61 -19.61 7.39
C ASP A 246 -1.57 -20.08 6.37
N LEU A 247 -1.37 -21.41 6.31
CA LEU A 247 -0.33 -22.04 5.53
C LEU A 247 -0.94 -23.00 4.52
N VAL A 248 -0.36 -23.04 3.32
CA VAL A 248 -0.68 -23.99 2.28
C VAL A 248 0.58 -24.75 1.91
N SER A 249 0.55 -26.08 2.03
CA SER A 249 1.67 -26.95 1.64
C SER A 249 1.95 -26.80 0.14
N LYS A 250 3.23 -26.84 -0.24
CA LYS A 250 3.60 -26.99 -1.64
C LYS A 250 3.06 -28.34 -2.16
N ALA A 251 2.51 -28.34 -3.38
CA ALA A 251 2.19 -29.56 -4.06
C ALA A 251 3.49 -30.39 -4.22
N ASN A 252 3.53 -31.57 -3.63
CA ASN A 252 4.58 -32.54 -3.94
C ASN A 252 4.30 -33.07 -5.34
N ASP A 253 5.08 -32.62 -6.31
CA ASP A 253 5.22 -33.34 -7.55
C ASP A 253 5.95 -34.67 -7.23
N GLN A 254 5.18 -35.66 -6.78
CA GLN A 254 5.66 -37.02 -6.74
C GLN A 254 5.74 -37.49 -8.19
N VAL A 255 6.93 -37.42 -8.74
CA VAL A 255 7.25 -38.22 -9.93
C VAL A 255 7.34 -39.64 -9.43
N GLU A 256 6.28 -40.40 -9.56
CA GLU A 256 6.34 -41.87 -9.47
C GLU A 256 7.10 -42.37 -10.72
N PHE A 257 8.23 -42.99 -10.50
CA PHE A 257 8.96 -43.77 -11.48
C PHE A 257 8.39 -45.19 -11.58
#